data_73a97ed9b5b106f7c6e0e01f70f3e2a9
#
_entry.id   73a97ed9b5b106f7c6e0e01f70f3e2a9
#
_cell.length_a   1.000
_cell.length_b   1.000
_cell.length_c   1.000
_cell.angle_alpha   90.00
_cell.angle_beta   90.00
_cell.angle_gamma   90.00
#
_symmetry.space_group_name_H-M   'P 1'
#
loop_
_entity.id
_entity.type
_entity.pdbx_description
1 polymer ?
#
loop_
_entity_poly.entity_id
_entity_poly.type
_entity_poly.pdbx_seq_one_letter_code
_entity_poly.pdbx_strand_id
1 'polypeptide(L)'
;MLKKLKLKNGGKDKDFVFLSAKSEQIKNDTLKTMHKRYCKFAGVKEINFHCIRHTFATRMIEQGVDVKTLSELMGHSDVSITLNRYVHTSNESKRYAIEKISKLISTL
;
A
#
# COMPACT_ATOMS: atom_id res chain seq x y z
N MET A 1 -17.24 1.43 5.18
CA MET A 1 -16.86 2.66 4.46
C MET A 1 -17.02 2.55 2.94
N LEU A 2 -16.42 1.58 2.29
CA LEU A 2 -16.49 1.44 0.82
C LEU A 2 -17.90 1.12 0.31
N LYS A 3 -18.68 0.32 1.03
CA LYS A 3 -20.11 0.08 0.69
C LYS A 3 -20.93 1.35 0.68
N LYS A 4 -20.73 2.22 1.69
CA LYS A 4 -21.44 3.52 1.78
C LYS A 4 -21.06 4.44 0.63
N LEU A 5 -19.79 4.48 0.25
CA LEU A 5 -19.31 5.28 -0.88
C LEU A 5 -19.92 4.80 -2.19
N LYS A 6 -19.97 3.49 -2.42
CA LYS A 6 -20.55 2.89 -3.61
C LYS A 6 -22.05 3.20 -3.73
N LEU A 7 -22.79 3.11 -2.62
CA LEU A 7 -24.21 3.47 -2.57
C LEU A 7 -24.43 4.97 -2.83
N LYS A 8 -23.60 5.83 -2.23
CA LYS A 8 -23.65 7.28 -2.44
C LYS A 8 -23.45 7.67 -3.90
N ASN A 9 -22.58 6.95 -4.62
CA ASN A 9 -22.32 7.16 -6.03
C ASN A 9 -23.33 6.48 -6.97
N GLY A 10 -24.37 5.81 -6.42
CA GLY A 10 -25.35 5.08 -7.20
C GLY A 10 -24.80 3.82 -7.88
N GLY A 11 -23.69 3.29 -7.35
CA GLY A 11 -22.99 2.15 -7.95
C GLY A 11 -23.72 0.83 -7.78
N LYS A 12 -23.69 0.00 -8.83
CA LYS A 12 -24.13 -1.40 -8.82
C LYS A 12 -22.98 -2.31 -8.40
N ASP A 13 -23.26 -3.57 -8.08
CA ASP A 13 -22.24 -4.53 -7.62
C ASP A 13 -21.08 -4.74 -8.60
N LYS A 14 -21.33 -4.59 -9.90
CA LYS A 14 -20.35 -4.72 -10.97
C LYS A 14 -19.57 -3.44 -11.26
N ASP A 15 -19.95 -2.30 -10.67
CA ASP A 15 -19.32 -1.02 -10.92
C ASP A 15 -18.04 -0.87 -10.08
N PHE A 16 -17.12 -0.03 -10.56
CA PHE A 16 -15.95 0.37 -9.78
C PHE A 16 -16.37 1.19 -8.56
N VAL A 17 -15.63 1.04 -7.45
CA VAL A 17 -15.91 1.77 -6.21
C VAL A 17 -15.70 3.28 -6.39
N PHE A 18 -14.64 3.65 -7.08
CA PHE A 18 -14.30 5.03 -7.38
C PHE A 18 -14.61 5.35 -8.84
N LEU A 19 -15.44 6.34 -9.05
CA LEU A 19 -15.91 6.76 -10.39
C LEU A 19 -15.47 8.20 -10.69
N SER A 20 -15.27 8.50 -11.98
CA SER A 20 -15.08 9.86 -12.46
C SER A 20 -16.36 10.68 -12.36
N ALA A 21 -16.27 11.99 -12.59
CA ALA A 21 -17.44 12.88 -12.64
C ALA A 21 -18.52 12.43 -13.65
N LYS A 22 -18.11 11.68 -14.68
CA LYS A 22 -19.00 11.09 -15.70
C LYS A 22 -19.53 9.71 -15.32
N SER A 23 -19.33 9.25 -14.07
CA SER A 23 -19.69 7.91 -13.58
C SER A 23 -19.01 6.77 -14.34
N GLU A 24 -17.83 7.00 -14.87
CA GLU A 24 -16.98 6.04 -15.57
C GLU A 24 -15.74 5.67 -14.75
N GLN A 25 -15.04 4.62 -15.15
CA GLN A 25 -13.76 4.26 -14.56
C GLN A 25 -12.78 5.43 -14.67
N ILE A 26 -12.11 5.76 -13.56
CA ILE A 26 -11.09 6.81 -13.55
C ILE A 26 -9.87 6.35 -14.35
N LYS A 27 -9.45 7.15 -15.33
CA LYS A 27 -8.27 6.87 -16.14
C LYS A 27 -6.97 7.10 -15.36
N ASN A 28 -5.94 6.32 -15.64
CA ASN A 28 -4.64 6.45 -14.98
C ASN A 28 -4.03 7.83 -15.15
N ASP A 29 -4.15 8.42 -16.33
CA ASP A 29 -3.61 9.76 -16.60
C ASP A 29 -4.31 10.84 -15.76
N THR A 30 -5.60 10.71 -15.54
CA THR A 30 -6.36 11.59 -14.65
C THR A 30 -5.86 11.49 -13.22
N LEU A 31 -5.64 10.27 -12.72
CA LEU A 31 -5.10 10.04 -11.36
C LEU A 31 -3.71 10.64 -11.19
N LYS A 32 -2.83 10.45 -12.16
CA LYS A 32 -1.47 11.01 -12.14
C LYS A 32 -1.49 12.54 -12.12
N THR A 33 -2.32 13.15 -12.96
CA THR A 33 -2.46 14.61 -13.02
C THR A 33 -3.00 15.18 -11.71
N MET A 34 -4.01 14.56 -11.13
CA MET A 34 -4.59 14.96 -9.85
C MET A 34 -3.57 14.82 -8.72
N HIS A 35 -2.85 13.71 -8.66
CA HIS A 35 -1.82 13.45 -7.67
C HIS A 35 -0.72 14.51 -7.70
N LYS A 36 -0.20 14.81 -8.88
CA LYS A 36 0.80 15.87 -9.09
C LYS A 36 0.31 17.23 -8.60
N ARG A 37 -0.93 17.56 -8.94
CA ARG A 37 -1.56 18.82 -8.54
C ARG A 37 -1.72 18.93 -7.02
N TYR A 38 -2.15 17.86 -6.35
CA TYR A 38 -2.31 17.84 -4.91
C TYR A 38 -0.96 17.90 -4.19
N CYS A 39 0.05 17.22 -4.66
CA CYS A 39 1.40 17.30 -4.10
C CYS A 39 1.96 18.72 -4.19
N LYS A 40 1.78 19.37 -5.35
CA LYS A 40 2.19 20.76 -5.55
C LYS A 40 1.44 21.72 -4.63
N PHE A 41 0.13 21.54 -4.50
CA PHE A 41 -0.70 22.36 -3.61
C PHE A 41 -0.32 22.20 -2.14
N ALA A 42 -0.04 20.98 -1.71
CA ALA A 42 0.36 20.68 -0.33
C ALA A 42 1.83 21.00 -0.02
N GLY A 43 2.62 21.34 -1.03
CA GLY A 43 4.05 21.63 -0.84
C GLY A 43 4.89 20.41 -0.49
N VAL A 44 4.42 19.20 -0.83
CA VAL A 44 5.14 17.95 -0.58
C VAL A 44 5.77 17.44 -1.87
N LYS A 45 6.86 16.65 -1.70
CA LYS A 45 7.54 16.04 -2.84
C LYS A 45 6.61 15.04 -3.54
N GLU A 46 6.52 15.16 -4.86
CA GLU A 46 5.81 14.18 -5.67
C GLU A 46 6.56 12.85 -5.68
N ILE A 47 5.86 11.78 -5.31
CA ILE A 47 6.33 10.40 -5.43
C ILE A 47 5.35 9.62 -6.32
N ASN A 48 5.85 8.62 -7.04
CA ASN A 48 4.98 7.81 -7.88
C ASN A 48 4.10 6.85 -7.07
N PHE A 49 3.03 6.35 -7.68
CA PHE A 49 2.10 5.42 -7.02
C PHE A 49 2.76 4.09 -6.62
N HIS A 50 3.79 3.65 -7.30
CA HIS A 50 4.56 2.46 -6.91
C HIS A 50 5.25 2.65 -5.57
N CYS A 51 5.79 3.82 -5.28
CA CYS A 51 6.38 4.13 -3.97
C CYS A 51 5.34 4.11 -2.86
N ILE A 52 4.16 4.67 -3.11
CA ILE A 52 3.03 4.65 -2.15
C ILE A 52 2.61 3.21 -1.88
N ARG A 53 2.42 2.42 -2.93
CA ARG A 53 2.06 1.01 -2.86
C ARG A 53 3.11 0.19 -2.11
N HIS A 54 4.36 0.45 -2.37
CA HIS A 54 5.47 -0.21 -1.67
C HIS A 54 5.51 0.14 -0.19
N THR A 55 5.29 1.39 0.17
CA THR A 55 5.19 1.83 1.56
C THR A 55 4.05 1.13 2.29
N PHE A 56 2.89 1.01 1.65
CA PHE A 56 1.75 0.27 2.20
C PHE A 56 2.12 -1.18 2.48
N ALA A 57 2.70 -1.87 1.50
CA ALA A 57 3.09 -3.27 1.64
C ALA A 57 4.11 -3.47 2.77
N THR A 58 5.11 -2.61 2.86
CA THR A 58 6.11 -2.65 3.92
C THR A 58 5.47 -2.47 5.30
N ARG A 59 4.59 -1.50 5.46
CA ARG A 59 3.88 -1.27 6.73
C ARG A 59 3.00 -2.45 7.13
N MET A 60 2.33 -3.08 6.18
CA MET A 60 1.53 -4.28 6.44
C MET A 60 2.38 -5.45 6.94
N ILE A 61 3.54 -5.67 6.32
CA ILE A 61 4.50 -6.70 6.76
C ILE A 61 5.02 -6.40 8.17
N GLU A 62 5.37 -5.16 8.46
CA GLU A 62 5.79 -4.73 9.81
C GLU A 62 4.72 -4.98 10.87
N GLN A 63 3.45 -4.91 10.49
CA GLN A 63 2.31 -5.21 11.37
C GLN A 63 1.98 -6.70 11.47
N GLY A 64 2.74 -7.55 10.83
CA GLY A 64 2.59 -9.00 10.93
C GLY A 64 1.57 -9.62 9.96
N VAL A 65 1.16 -8.89 8.92
CA VAL A 65 0.30 -9.46 7.87
C VAL A 65 1.09 -10.48 7.05
N ASP A 66 0.53 -11.67 6.85
CA ASP A 66 1.18 -12.73 6.08
C ASP A 66 1.28 -12.37 4.58
N VAL A 67 2.30 -12.93 3.93
CA VAL A 67 2.63 -12.63 2.53
C VAL A 67 1.50 -12.97 1.58
N LYS A 68 0.80 -14.09 1.80
CA LYS A 68 -0.30 -14.51 0.94
C LYS A 68 -1.47 -13.52 1.00
N THR A 69 -1.90 -13.16 2.20
CA THR A 69 -2.96 -12.17 2.40
C THR A 69 -2.59 -10.82 1.81
N LEU A 70 -1.36 -10.37 2.03
CA LEU A 70 -0.87 -9.12 1.46
C LEU A 70 -0.85 -9.16 -0.08
N SER A 71 -0.42 -10.29 -0.67
CA SER A 71 -0.42 -10.47 -2.12
C SER A 71 -1.83 -10.36 -2.71
N GLU A 72 -2.81 -10.96 -2.05
CA GLU A 72 -4.22 -10.86 -2.46
C GLU A 72 -4.76 -9.43 -2.36
N LEU A 73 -4.49 -8.75 -1.25
CA LEU A 73 -4.89 -7.35 -1.05
C LEU A 73 -4.26 -6.41 -2.09
N MET A 74 -3.02 -6.68 -2.46
CA MET A 74 -2.31 -5.89 -3.46
C MET A 74 -2.73 -6.21 -4.90
N GLY A 75 -3.50 -7.28 -5.10
CA GLY A 75 -3.90 -7.73 -6.42
C GLY A 75 -2.74 -8.26 -7.26
N HIS A 76 -1.68 -8.79 -6.63
CA HIS A 76 -0.57 -9.39 -7.35
C HIS A 76 -0.99 -10.71 -7.97
N SER A 77 -0.70 -10.90 -9.26
CA SER A 77 -0.93 -12.17 -9.96
C SER A 77 0.04 -13.27 -9.52
N ASP A 78 1.18 -12.90 -8.98
CA ASP A 78 2.24 -13.80 -8.51
C ASP A 78 2.68 -13.41 -7.10
N VAL A 79 2.64 -14.36 -6.19
CA VAL A 79 3.06 -14.21 -4.79
C VAL A 79 4.55 -13.91 -4.69
N SER A 80 5.36 -14.32 -5.67
CA SER A 80 6.81 -14.09 -5.67
C SER A 80 7.19 -12.61 -5.61
N ILE A 81 6.38 -11.74 -6.18
CA ILE A 81 6.58 -10.29 -6.15
C ILE A 81 6.53 -9.77 -4.71
N THR A 82 5.53 -10.19 -3.96
CA THR A 82 5.37 -9.83 -2.54
C THR A 82 6.42 -10.53 -1.68
N LEU A 83 6.71 -11.78 -1.97
CA LEU A 83 7.69 -12.58 -1.22
C LEU A 83 9.11 -11.98 -1.30
N ASN A 84 9.55 -11.53 -2.45
CA ASN A 84 10.85 -10.88 -2.61
C ASN A 84 10.98 -9.64 -1.73
N ARG A 85 9.95 -8.85 -1.63
CA ARG A 85 9.92 -7.67 -0.73
C ARG A 85 9.90 -8.08 0.74
N TYR A 86 9.15 -9.13 1.08
CA TYR A 86 9.10 -9.67 2.43
C TYR A 86 10.46 -10.15 2.93
N VAL A 87 11.20 -10.88 2.12
CA VAL A 87 12.54 -11.38 2.48
C VAL A 87 13.48 -10.21 2.83
N HIS A 88 13.46 -9.15 2.06
CA HIS A 88 14.26 -7.96 2.32
C HIS A 88 13.90 -7.31 3.67
N THR A 89 12.63 -7.04 3.89
CA THR A 89 12.12 -6.43 5.12
C THR A 89 12.34 -7.33 6.34
N SER A 90 12.16 -8.64 6.19
CA SER A 90 12.38 -9.63 7.25
C SER A 90 13.83 -9.66 7.73
N ASN A 91 14.79 -9.48 6.84
CA ASN A 91 16.21 -9.43 7.21
C ASN A 91 16.52 -8.21 8.10
N GLU A 92 15.98 -7.06 7.79
CA GLU A 92 16.11 -5.85 8.64
C GLU A 92 15.43 -6.04 10.00
N SER A 93 14.23 -6.63 10.02
CA SER A 93 13.51 -6.93 11.27
C SER A 93 14.28 -7.93 12.15
N LYS A 94 14.90 -8.94 11.55
CA LYS A 94 15.75 -9.90 12.26
C LYS A 94 16.97 -9.22 12.87
N ARG A 95 17.65 -8.36 12.13
CA ARG A 95 18.79 -7.58 12.63
C ARG A 95 18.41 -6.74 13.84
N TYR A 96 17.29 -6.01 13.72
CA TYR A 96 16.77 -5.20 14.81
C TYR A 96 16.44 -6.01 16.06
N ALA A 97 15.82 -7.18 15.89
CA ALA A 97 15.52 -8.09 17.01
C ALA A 97 16.79 -8.60 17.69
N ILE A 98 17.80 -8.96 16.92
CA ILE A 98 19.11 -9.42 17.45
C ILE A 98 19.81 -8.30 18.23
N GLU A 99 19.83 -7.09 17.70
CA GLU A 99 20.39 -5.92 18.39
C GLU A 99 19.68 -5.65 19.72
N LYS A 100 18.37 -5.76 19.74
CA LYS A 100 17.56 -5.57 20.94
C LYS A 100 17.86 -6.61 22.01
N ILE A 101 17.99 -7.87 21.63
CA ILE A 101 18.37 -8.97 22.53
C ILE A 101 19.80 -8.78 23.04
N SER A 102 20.72 -8.41 22.18
CA SER A 102 22.12 -8.14 22.53
C SER A 102 22.23 -7.03 23.60
N LYS A 103 21.48 -5.96 23.46
CA LYS A 103 21.40 -4.89 24.46
C LYS A 103 20.85 -5.37 25.79
N LEU A 104 19.83 -6.23 25.80
CA LEU A 104 19.28 -6.81 27.01
C LEU A 104 20.30 -7.70 27.73
N ILE A 105 21.04 -8.51 27.00
CA ILE A 105 22.06 -9.38 27.56
C ILE A 105 23.22 -8.57 28.14
N SER A 106 23.64 -7.48 27.51
CA SER A 106 24.72 -6.63 28.00
C SER A 106 24.37 -5.84 29.26
N THR A 107 23.08 -5.69 29.58
CA THR A 107 22.59 -5.04 30.82
C THR A 107 22.42 -6.02 31.98
N LEU A 108 22.50 -7.30 31.72
CA LEU A 108 22.48 -8.33 32.77
C LEU A 108 23.88 -8.56 33.34
#